data_26cf672bd6ce1d93cc3b19d0159ccfab
#
_entry.id   26cf672bd6ce1d93cc3b19d0159ccfab
#
_cell.length_a   1.000
_cell.length_b   1.000
_cell.length_c   1.000
_cell.angle_alpha   90.00
_cell.angle_beta   90.00
_cell.angle_gamma   90.00
#
_symmetry.space_group_name_H-M   'P 1'
#
loop_
_entity.id
_entity.type
_entity.pdbx_description
1 polymer ?
#
loop_
_entity_poly.entity_id
_entity_poly.type
_entity_poly.pdbx_seq_one_letter_code
_entity_poly.pdbx_strand_id
1 'polypeptide(L)'
;SDVCSGVTWTNNFTALSDDCGATGSATVTFTATDACGNASSSSATFTIEDTTVPSITAAANLTVQCDGAGNLGALNAWLASNGGATASDVCSGVVWTNNFTALSDDCGATGSATVTFTATDACGNASSSIATFTIEDTTVPSIPAAANLTVQCDGAGNPAALTAWLA
;
A
#
# COMPACT_ATOMS: atom_id res chain seq x y z
N SER A 1 54.10 -14.64 -4.26
CA SER A 1 55.43 -14.69 -3.64
C SER A 1 56.45 -14.61 -4.74
N ASP A 2 57.55 -13.89 -4.49
CA ASP A 2 58.74 -13.88 -5.30
C ASP A 2 59.83 -14.65 -4.59
N VAL A 3 60.73 -15.30 -5.39
CA VAL A 3 61.83 -16.15 -4.84
C VAL A 3 63.02 -15.29 -4.37
N CYS A 4 63.21 -14.10 -4.95
CA CYS A 4 64.39 -13.25 -4.78
C CYS A 4 64.16 -12.06 -3.83
N SER A 5 62.91 -11.65 -3.59
CA SER A 5 62.58 -10.47 -2.81
C SER A 5 61.19 -10.51 -2.16
N GLY A 6 60.95 -9.61 -1.22
CA GLY A 6 59.61 -9.37 -0.71
C GLY A 6 58.73 -8.63 -1.74
N VAL A 7 57.39 -8.75 -1.64
CA VAL A 7 56.43 -8.08 -2.48
C VAL A 7 55.63 -7.02 -1.73
N THR A 8 55.39 -5.88 -2.39
CA THR A 8 54.50 -4.83 -1.91
C THR A 8 53.17 -4.92 -2.66
N TRP A 9 52.04 -4.82 -1.95
CA TRP A 9 50.72 -4.86 -2.48
C TRP A 9 50.11 -3.44 -2.56
N THR A 10 49.48 -3.14 -3.67
CA THR A 10 48.65 -1.94 -3.84
C THR A 10 47.32 -2.31 -4.51
N ASN A 11 46.36 -1.42 -4.44
CA ASN A 11 45.08 -1.55 -5.15
C ASN A 11 44.62 -0.19 -5.66
N ASN A 12 43.68 -0.21 -6.61
CA ASN A 12 43.13 0.97 -7.24
C ASN A 12 41.72 1.32 -6.75
N PHE A 13 41.28 0.81 -5.61
CA PHE A 13 39.96 1.11 -5.07
C PHE A 13 39.79 2.60 -4.80
N THR A 14 38.65 3.17 -5.22
CA THR A 14 38.27 4.56 -4.94
C THR A 14 36.92 4.67 -4.25
N ALA A 15 35.88 4.04 -4.79
CA ALA A 15 34.52 4.05 -4.27
C ALA A 15 33.71 2.89 -4.86
N LEU A 16 32.61 2.54 -4.22
CA LEU A 16 31.55 1.71 -4.81
C LEU A 16 30.72 2.55 -5.79
N SER A 17 30.11 1.91 -6.78
CA SER A 17 29.01 2.52 -7.53
C SER A 17 27.83 2.81 -6.57
N ASP A 18 26.94 3.70 -6.99
CA ASP A 18 25.69 4.01 -6.31
C ASP A 18 24.56 3.51 -7.21
N ASP A 19 23.99 2.34 -6.90
CA ASP A 19 23.03 1.67 -7.76
C ASP A 19 21.59 1.92 -7.26
N CYS A 20 21.17 1.23 -6.20
CA CYS A 20 19.84 1.42 -5.58
C CYS A 20 19.94 1.33 -4.05
N GLY A 21 19.48 2.34 -3.34
CA GLY A 21 19.59 2.37 -1.86
C GLY A 21 21.03 2.31 -1.40
N ALA A 22 21.36 1.38 -0.50
CA ALA A 22 22.72 1.18 0.01
C ALA A 22 23.50 0.09 -0.76
N THR A 23 23.23 -0.09 -2.06
CA THR A 23 23.86 -1.10 -2.92
C THR A 23 24.89 -0.49 -3.85
N GLY A 24 25.77 -1.33 -4.40
CA GLY A 24 26.78 -0.90 -5.35
C GLY A 24 27.87 -1.94 -5.55
N SER A 25 28.77 -1.67 -6.49
CA SER A 25 29.89 -2.57 -6.78
C SER A 25 31.17 -1.81 -7.06
N ALA A 26 32.30 -2.51 -6.93
CA ALA A 26 33.58 -2.02 -7.38
C ALA A 26 34.44 -3.16 -7.91
N THR A 27 35.00 -3.01 -9.10
CA THR A 27 36.05 -3.89 -9.61
C THR A 27 37.41 -3.30 -9.21
N VAL A 28 38.13 -4.04 -8.40
CA VAL A 28 39.41 -3.63 -7.83
C VAL A 28 40.54 -4.46 -8.44
N THR A 29 41.58 -3.78 -8.94
CA THR A 29 42.81 -4.39 -9.37
C THR A 29 43.82 -4.34 -8.24
N PHE A 30 44.27 -5.51 -7.82
CA PHE A 30 45.34 -5.69 -6.83
C PHE A 30 46.66 -5.92 -7.60
N THR A 31 47.71 -5.17 -7.26
CA THR A 31 49.02 -5.25 -7.89
C THR A 31 50.06 -5.62 -6.86
N ALA A 32 50.84 -6.66 -7.18
CA ALA A 32 52.01 -7.07 -6.41
C ALA A 32 53.26 -6.62 -7.16
N THR A 33 54.15 -5.89 -6.50
CA THR A 33 55.41 -5.40 -7.08
C THR A 33 56.59 -5.86 -6.24
N ASP A 34 57.58 -6.42 -6.86
CA ASP A 34 58.83 -6.84 -6.19
C ASP A 34 59.81 -5.65 -5.98
N ALA A 35 60.94 -5.90 -5.28
CA ALA A 35 61.94 -4.87 -5.03
C ALA A 35 62.68 -4.39 -6.28
N CYS A 36 62.64 -5.14 -7.37
CA CYS A 36 63.21 -4.78 -8.65
C CYS A 36 62.24 -4.02 -9.58
N GLY A 37 60.99 -3.83 -9.18
CA GLY A 37 59.95 -3.14 -9.93
C GLY A 37 59.14 -4.03 -10.89
N ASN A 38 59.32 -5.37 -10.84
CA ASN A 38 58.47 -6.26 -11.64
C ASN A 38 57.11 -6.40 -10.95
N ALA A 39 56.05 -6.29 -11.73
CA ALA A 39 54.69 -6.28 -11.19
C ALA A 39 53.80 -7.32 -11.88
N SER A 40 52.87 -7.86 -11.13
CA SER A 40 51.77 -8.66 -11.59
C SER A 40 50.46 -8.19 -10.96
N SER A 41 49.33 -8.35 -11.66
CA SER A 41 48.05 -7.89 -11.17
C SER A 41 46.93 -8.92 -11.36
N SER A 42 45.91 -8.80 -10.52
CA SER A 42 44.67 -9.55 -10.61
C SER A 42 43.52 -8.65 -10.21
N SER A 43 42.37 -8.82 -10.85
CA SER A 43 41.17 -8.02 -10.54
C SER A 43 40.06 -8.88 -9.96
N ALA A 44 39.30 -8.30 -9.01
CA ALA A 44 38.13 -8.91 -8.43
C ALA A 44 37.03 -7.85 -8.23
N THR A 45 35.76 -8.27 -8.28
CA THR A 45 34.63 -7.40 -8.04
C THR A 45 34.04 -7.71 -6.67
N PHE A 46 33.81 -6.65 -5.89
CA PHE A 46 32.98 -6.68 -4.69
C PHE A 46 31.63 -6.10 -5.06
N THR A 47 30.53 -6.78 -4.68
CA THR A 47 29.16 -6.36 -4.98
C THR A 47 28.34 -6.38 -3.70
N ILE A 48 27.57 -5.33 -3.50
CA ILE A 48 26.48 -5.27 -2.51
C ILE A 48 25.19 -5.23 -3.32
N GLU A 49 24.33 -6.23 -3.14
CA GLU A 49 23.03 -6.31 -3.78
C GLU A 49 21.93 -6.43 -2.73
N ASP A 50 20.75 -5.93 -3.08
CA ASP A 50 19.55 -6.06 -2.26
C ASP A 50 18.49 -6.86 -3.03
N THR A 51 18.17 -8.03 -2.50
CA THR A 51 17.12 -8.93 -2.99
C THR A 51 16.04 -9.17 -1.93
N THR A 52 16.11 -8.41 -0.84
CA THR A 52 15.21 -8.54 0.31
C THR A 52 13.97 -7.69 0.08
N VAL A 53 12.80 -8.29 0.17
CA VAL A 53 11.54 -7.53 0.08
C VAL A 53 11.31 -6.75 1.37
N PRO A 54 10.65 -5.56 1.30
CA PRO A 54 10.27 -4.80 2.49
C PRO A 54 9.47 -5.63 3.49
N SER A 55 9.80 -5.51 4.78
CA SER A 55 9.00 -6.04 5.87
C SER A 55 7.73 -5.20 6.01
N ILE A 56 6.54 -5.83 6.03
CA ILE A 56 5.25 -5.14 6.02
C ILE A 56 4.37 -5.58 7.20
N THR A 57 3.67 -4.62 7.84
CA THR A 57 2.53 -4.92 8.72
C THR A 57 1.26 -5.01 7.89
N ALA A 58 0.30 -5.86 8.30
CA ALA A 58 -0.92 -6.05 7.54
C ALA A 58 -1.80 -4.79 7.54
N ALA A 59 -2.40 -4.47 6.39
CA ALA A 59 -3.49 -3.52 6.29
C ALA A 59 -4.75 -4.05 6.99
N ALA A 60 -5.57 -3.16 7.55
CA ALA A 60 -6.80 -3.48 8.26
C ALA A 60 -8.02 -3.12 7.42
N ASN A 61 -9.05 -3.96 7.50
CA ASN A 61 -10.37 -3.63 6.96
C ASN A 61 -10.96 -2.43 7.72
N LEU A 62 -11.73 -1.61 7.00
CA LEU A 62 -12.50 -0.51 7.59
C LEU A 62 -13.94 -0.57 7.11
N THR A 63 -14.87 -0.62 8.07
CA THR A 63 -16.31 -0.50 7.81
C THR A 63 -16.82 0.80 8.40
N VAL A 64 -17.60 1.55 7.62
CA VAL A 64 -18.19 2.83 8.02
C VAL A 64 -19.69 2.85 7.72
N GLN A 65 -20.47 3.61 8.50
CA GLN A 65 -21.87 3.88 8.19
C GLN A 65 -21.97 4.87 7.03
N CYS A 66 -22.97 4.66 6.16
CA CYS A 66 -23.28 5.53 5.05
C CYS A 66 -23.58 6.97 5.52
N ASP A 67 -22.87 7.95 4.94
CA ASP A 67 -23.08 9.38 5.19
C ASP A 67 -24.00 10.04 4.14
N GLY A 68 -24.51 9.26 3.17
CA GLY A 68 -25.32 9.72 2.06
C GLY A 68 -24.52 10.37 0.92
N ALA A 69 -23.18 10.49 1.05
CA ALA A 69 -22.29 11.13 0.07
C ALA A 69 -21.10 10.23 -0.35
N GLY A 70 -21.15 8.93 -0.01
CA GLY A 70 -20.13 7.94 -0.40
C GLY A 70 -18.89 7.92 0.47
N ASN A 71 -18.93 8.50 1.67
CA ASN A 71 -17.88 8.44 2.71
C ASN A 71 -16.47 8.81 2.18
N LEU A 72 -16.38 9.74 1.23
CA LEU A 72 -15.13 10.10 0.54
C LEU A 72 -14.00 10.52 1.50
N GLY A 73 -14.35 11.19 2.62
CA GLY A 73 -13.36 11.57 3.63
C GLY A 73 -12.70 10.37 4.30
N ALA A 74 -13.50 9.39 4.73
CA ALA A 74 -13.03 8.17 5.37
C ALA A 74 -12.24 7.28 4.38
N LEU A 75 -12.75 7.13 3.16
CA LEU A 75 -12.08 6.36 2.11
C LEU A 75 -10.70 6.94 1.78
N ASN A 76 -10.63 8.26 1.53
CA ASN A 76 -9.36 8.91 1.20
C ASN A 76 -8.34 8.82 2.35
N ALA A 77 -8.78 8.97 3.60
CA ALA A 77 -7.91 8.82 4.76
C ALA A 77 -7.39 7.38 4.90
N TRP A 78 -8.24 6.39 4.68
CA TRP A 78 -7.87 4.97 4.72
C TRP A 78 -6.88 4.60 3.59
N LEU A 79 -7.10 5.08 2.36
CA LEU A 79 -6.19 4.89 1.24
C LEU A 79 -4.84 5.58 1.48
N ALA A 80 -4.83 6.82 1.98
CA ALA A 80 -3.62 7.58 2.26
C ALA A 80 -2.77 6.99 3.38
N SER A 81 -3.40 6.27 4.32
CA SER A 81 -2.72 5.54 5.40
C SER A 81 -2.37 4.10 5.03
N ASN A 82 -2.53 3.69 3.77
CA ASN A 82 -2.32 2.32 3.29
C ASN A 82 -3.13 1.28 4.07
N GLY A 83 -4.36 1.63 4.48
CA GLY A 83 -5.17 0.79 5.37
C GLY A 83 -4.57 0.62 6.77
N GLY A 84 -3.68 1.51 7.22
CA GLY A 84 -2.95 1.41 8.47
C GLY A 84 -1.70 0.52 8.40
N ALA A 85 -1.35 -0.01 7.22
CA ALA A 85 -0.13 -0.78 7.04
C ALA A 85 1.12 0.11 7.12
N THR A 86 2.21 -0.46 7.62
CA THR A 86 3.56 0.15 7.61
C THR A 86 4.55 -0.80 6.94
N ALA A 87 5.60 -0.26 6.37
CA ALA A 87 6.66 -1.05 5.79
C ALA A 87 8.02 -0.44 6.08
N SER A 88 9.06 -1.29 6.11
CA SER A 88 10.45 -0.88 6.22
C SER A 88 11.35 -1.86 5.47
N ASP A 89 12.44 -1.34 4.96
CA ASP A 89 13.53 -2.09 4.38
C ASP A 89 14.86 -1.67 5.00
N VAL A 90 15.88 -2.58 4.98
CA VAL A 90 17.19 -2.35 5.61
C VAL A 90 18.09 -1.51 4.71
N CYS A 91 17.97 -1.68 3.39
CA CYS A 91 18.92 -1.08 2.44
C CYS A 91 18.40 0.22 1.86
N SER A 92 17.08 0.50 1.95
CA SER A 92 16.48 1.69 1.35
C SER A 92 15.17 2.10 1.99
N GLY A 93 14.65 3.27 1.60
CA GLY A 93 13.27 3.68 1.88
C GLY A 93 12.27 2.91 1.03
N VAL A 94 10.99 2.90 1.44
CA VAL A 94 9.90 2.25 0.70
C VAL A 94 8.92 3.26 0.12
N VAL A 95 8.42 2.97 -1.08
CA VAL A 95 7.35 3.72 -1.75
C VAL A 95 6.09 2.86 -1.79
N TRP A 96 4.94 3.47 -1.44
CA TRP A 96 3.65 2.81 -1.43
C TRP A 96 2.85 3.12 -2.69
N THR A 97 2.19 2.09 -3.19
CA THR A 97 1.16 2.18 -4.23
C THR A 97 -0.05 1.35 -3.84
N ASN A 98 -1.21 1.59 -4.47
CA ASN A 98 -2.38 0.75 -4.32
C ASN A 98 -3.13 0.63 -5.65
N ASN A 99 -4.03 -0.37 -5.74
CA ASN A 99 -4.81 -0.67 -6.93
C ASN A 99 -6.27 -0.22 -6.83
N PHE A 100 -6.62 0.71 -5.92
CA PHE A 100 -7.98 1.22 -5.81
C PHE A 100 -8.45 1.86 -7.13
N THR A 101 -9.66 1.54 -7.56
CA THR A 101 -10.31 2.13 -8.76
C THR A 101 -11.65 2.76 -8.42
N ALA A 102 -12.54 2.00 -7.77
CA ALA A 102 -13.88 2.45 -7.38
C ALA A 102 -14.46 1.53 -6.30
N LEU A 103 -15.45 2.02 -5.58
CA LEU A 103 -16.33 1.18 -4.75
C LEU A 103 -17.32 0.44 -5.64
N SER A 104 -17.82 -0.72 -5.21
CA SER A 104 -19.03 -1.32 -5.77
C SER A 104 -20.22 -0.38 -5.53
N ASP A 105 -21.25 -0.54 -6.33
CA ASP A 105 -22.53 0.16 -6.17
C ASP A 105 -23.57 -0.88 -5.74
N ASP A 106 -23.91 -0.90 -4.46
CA ASP A 106 -24.78 -1.94 -3.88
C ASP A 106 -26.21 -1.40 -3.71
N CYS A 107 -26.52 -0.71 -2.60
CA CYS A 107 -27.82 -0.11 -2.37
C CYS A 107 -27.68 1.32 -1.85
N GLY A 108 -28.34 2.29 -2.49
CA GLY A 108 -28.22 3.70 -2.12
C GLY A 108 -26.78 4.19 -2.30
N ALA A 109 -26.17 4.74 -1.25
CA ALA A 109 -24.77 5.19 -1.27
C ALA A 109 -23.82 4.24 -0.53
N THR A 110 -24.13 2.92 -0.55
CA THR A 110 -23.27 1.87 0.05
C THR A 110 -22.44 1.16 -1.01
N GLY A 111 -21.40 0.46 -0.57
CA GLY A 111 -20.50 -0.29 -1.46
C GLY A 111 -19.22 -0.72 -0.76
N SER A 112 -18.39 -1.44 -1.47
CA SER A 112 -17.10 -1.90 -0.93
C SER A 112 -16.01 -1.92 -2.00
N ALA A 113 -14.76 -1.93 -1.55
CA ALA A 113 -13.61 -2.18 -2.41
C ALA A 113 -12.56 -2.98 -1.65
N THR A 114 -12.06 -4.03 -2.28
CA THR A 114 -10.87 -4.75 -1.80
C THR A 114 -9.64 -4.16 -2.48
N VAL A 115 -8.71 -3.67 -1.68
CA VAL A 115 -7.53 -2.93 -2.14
C VAL A 115 -6.26 -3.68 -1.75
N THR A 116 -5.35 -3.82 -2.70
CA THR A 116 -3.99 -4.29 -2.47
C THR A 116 -3.08 -3.07 -2.30
N PHE A 117 -2.43 -2.96 -1.16
CA PHE A 117 -1.38 -1.98 -0.89
C PHE A 117 -0.01 -2.64 -1.09
N THR A 118 0.83 -2.04 -1.91
CA THR A 118 2.15 -2.57 -2.27
C THR A 118 3.23 -1.61 -1.81
N ALA A 119 4.19 -2.13 -1.05
CA ALA A 119 5.40 -1.44 -0.62
C ALA A 119 6.57 -1.91 -1.49
N THR A 120 7.25 -1.00 -2.16
CA THR A 120 8.39 -1.29 -3.04
C THR A 120 9.61 -0.51 -2.56
N ASP A 121 10.75 -1.18 -2.45
CA ASP A 121 12.04 -0.57 -2.11
C ASP A 121 12.70 0.12 -3.34
N ALA A 122 13.86 0.73 -3.15
CA ALA A 122 14.58 1.40 -4.22
C ALA A 122 15.18 0.43 -5.26
N CYS A 123 15.37 -0.84 -4.91
CA CYS A 123 15.90 -1.88 -5.79
C CYS A 123 14.80 -2.63 -6.55
N GLY A 124 13.53 -2.33 -6.27
CA GLY A 124 12.38 -2.91 -6.94
C GLY A 124 11.84 -4.18 -6.29
N ASN A 125 12.33 -4.58 -5.11
CA ASN A 125 11.74 -5.68 -4.36
C ASN A 125 10.44 -5.18 -3.72
N ALA A 126 9.39 -6.01 -3.71
CA ALA A 126 8.07 -5.57 -3.27
C ALA A 126 7.38 -6.61 -2.38
N SER A 127 6.60 -6.10 -1.42
CA SER A 127 5.66 -6.87 -0.62
C SER A 127 4.30 -6.18 -0.57
N SER A 128 3.23 -6.92 -0.30
CA SER A 128 1.88 -6.37 -0.34
C SER A 128 0.99 -6.88 0.78
N SER A 129 -0.05 -6.09 1.08
CA SER A 129 -1.13 -6.45 1.98
C SER A 129 -2.48 -6.07 1.38
N ILE A 130 -3.52 -6.85 1.68
CA ILE A 130 -4.86 -6.68 1.15
C ILE A 130 -5.81 -6.35 2.28
N ALA A 131 -6.70 -5.37 2.06
CA ALA A 131 -7.76 -5.03 2.98
C ALA A 131 -8.99 -4.51 2.22
N THR A 132 -10.16 -4.54 2.88
CA THR A 132 -11.44 -4.11 2.31
C THR A 132 -11.96 -2.88 3.04
N PHE A 133 -12.36 -1.86 2.29
CA PHE A 133 -13.17 -0.75 2.76
C PHE A 133 -14.63 -1.05 2.45
N THR A 134 -15.54 -0.85 3.42
CA THR A 134 -16.97 -1.11 3.29
C THR A 134 -17.78 0.06 3.81
N ILE A 135 -18.77 0.49 3.03
CA ILE A 135 -19.82 1.43 3.46
C ILE A 135 -21.09 0.61 3.63
N GLU A 136 -21.65 0.60 4.84
CA GLU A 136 -22.90 -0.10 5.15
C GLU A 136 -23.97 0.89 5.59
N ASP A 137 -25.24 0.55 5.37
CA ASP A 137 -26.39 1.24 5.97
C ASP A 137 -27.18 0.27 6.84
N THR A 138 -27.11 0.47 8.13
CA THR A 138 -27.88 -0.27 9.15
C THR A 138 -29.00 0.57 9.75
N THR A 139 -29.22 1.78 9.22
CA THR A 139 -30.18 2.74 9.73
C THR A 139 -31.59 2.46 9.15
N VAL A 140 -32.53 2.10 10.00
CA VAL A 140 -33.90 1.91 9.58
C VAL A 140 -34.58 3.24 9.25
N PRO A 141 -35.45 3.30 8.24
CA PRO A 141 -36.22 4.51 7.94
C PRO A 141 -37.08 4.94 9.13
N SER A 142 -37.11 6.23 9.41
CA SER A 142 -38.00 6.82 10.40
C SER A 142 -39.35 7.13 9.76
N ILE A 143 -40.43 6.65 10.36
CA ILE A 143 -41.80 7.00 9.96
C ILE A 143 -42.51 7.72 11.11
N PRO A 144 -43.28 8.78 10.83
CA PRO A 144 -44.15 9.37 11.84
C PRO A 144 -45.27 8.37 12.24
N ALA A 145 -45.76 8.47 13.43
CA ALA A 145 -46.88 7.65 13.88
C ALA A 145 -48.11 7.94 13.00
N ALA A 146 -48.74 6.85 12.50
CA ALA A 146 -49.97 6.98 11.74
C ALA A 146 -51.10 7.50 12.64
N ALA A 147 -51.89 8.45 12.09
CA ALA A 147 -53.00 9.03 12.82
C ALA A 147 -54.30 8.25 12.56
N ASN A 148 -55.08 8.03 13.63
CA ASN A 148 -56.43 7.48 13.47
C ASN A 148 -57.33 8.48 12.75
N LEU A 149 -58.18 8.00 11.86
CA LEU A 149 -59.21 8.81 11.23
C LEU A 149 -60.60 8.21 11.52
N THR A 150 -61.49 9.02 12.04
CA THR A 150 -62.92 8.65 12.25
C THR A 150 -63.78 9.60 11.39
N VAL A 151 -64.63 9.04 10.59
CA VAL A 151 -65.54 9.81 9.70
C VAL A 151 -66.99 9.39 9.92
N GLN A 152 -67.93 10.28 9.61
CA GLN A 152 -69.35 9.96 9.57
C GLN A 152 -69.65 9.06 8.38
N CYS A 153 -70.55 8.10 8.54
CA CYS A 153 -71.00 7.23 7.47
C CYS A 153 -71.71 8.04 6.39
N ASP A 154 -71.29 7.92 5.13
CA ASP A 154 -71.91 8.54 3.95
C ASP A 154 -72.96 7.65 3.24
N GLY A 155 -73.21 6.46 3.80
CA GLY A 155 -74.13 5.47 3.21
C GLY A 155 -73.50 4.61 2.11
N ALA A 156 -72.26 4.89 1.69
CA ALA A 156 -71.54 4.18 0.62
C ALA A 156 -70.17 3.58 1.09
N GLY A 157 -69.88 3.63 2.40
CA GLY A 157 -68.62 3.08 2.97
C GLY A 157 -67.45 4.05 2.99
N ASN A 158 -67.65 5.32 2.71
CA ASN A 158 -66.67 6.39 2.79
C ASN A 158 -65.40 6.14 1.90
N PRO A 159 -65.51 5.68 0.66
CA PRO A 159 -64.32 5.27 -0.12
C PRO A 159 -63.35 6.41 -0.41
N ALA A 160 -63.85 7.65 -0.57
CA ALA A 160 -63.03 8.81 -0.78
C ALA A 160 -62.16 9.17 0.46
N ALA A 161 -62.77 9.12 1.66
CA ALA A 161 -62.05 9.38 2.89
C ALA A 161 -61.04 8.29 3.21
N LEU A 162 -61.38 7.01 2.96
CA LEU A 162 -60.45 5.88 3.12
C LEU A 162 -59.25 6.00 2.17
N THR A 163 -59.48 6.30 0.88
CA THR A 163 -58.42 6.45 -0.10
C THR A 163 -57.49 7.61 0.26
N ALA A 164 -58.05 8.74 0.74
CA ALA A 164 -57.22 9.89 1.18
C ALA A 164 -56.41 9.59 2.42
N TRP A 165 -56.88 8.73 3.33
CA TRP A 165 -56.20 8.34 4.55
C TRP A 165 -55.09 7.31 4.27
N LEU A 166 -55.20 6.48 3.23
CA LEU A 166 -54.21 5.49 2.80
C LEU A 166 -53.09 6.08 1.92
N ALA A 167 -53.26 7.28 1.38
CA ALA A 167 -52.30 7.96 0.53
C ALA A 167 -51.19 8.69 1.32
#